data_31c9beb50a824bf419c5ffeae4a3582d
#
_entry.id   31c9beb50a824bf419c5ffeae4a3582d
#
_cell.length_a   1.000
_cell.length_b   1.000
_cell.length_c   1.000
_cell.angle_alpha   90.00
_cell.angle_beta   90.00
_cell.angle_gamma   90.00
#
_symmetry.space_group_name_H-M   'P 1'
#
loop_
_entity.id
_entity.type
_entity.pdbx_description
1 polymer ?
#
loop_
_entity_poly.entity_id
_entity_poly.type
_entity_poly.pdbx_seq_one_letter_code
_entity_poly.pdbx_strand_id
1 'polypeptide(L)'
;MRIKFWGTRGSIPTPGPQTVRYGGNTSCVELRTDDGTLFILDCGTGLRELGRALMKEAQPIIGNILLSHTHWDHTQGFAFFDPVFEKGNQFTIFAASGVDRRLSEVLAGQMDYLYFPLTLDALEASIVFREVSEESFNVGDVQVKTRFLNHTILTLGFRITAGGTSVAYIADHEPFSPRLYRAGVENPSLSDVIHDGDRQHIAFLTGTDLAIHDAQYVGAEYSNKHSWGHSAVEYAIDVAMAAGVKQLILTHHDPDHDDDFVEALEAHGQARARALGSNLQVIAAAEGMEINLPEIAYQPPKDVTLQPIVARPERARILVADDEPGMVRFIQVALAKDGYEILEAKDGEETIEVAQRERPDLILLDVMMPRMNGYEVAQRLRRLPEFQDVPIVMFSARVSEEDIVHGFELGVNDYIGKPVAPSLLRSRVRRWLLSSDQRAEESGRVGS
;
A
#
# COMPACT_ATOMS: atom_id res chain seq x y z
N MET A 1 8.83 11.72 19.12
CA MET A 1 9.33 11.25 17.79
C MET A 1 9.73 12.44 16.94
N ARG A 2 10.86 12.36 16.21
CA ARG A 2 11.30 13.34 15.21
C ARG A 2 11.17 12.72 13.82
N ILE A 3 10.58 13.47 12.91
CA ILE A 3 10.39 13.07 11.49
C ILE A 3 11.10 14.11 10.64
N LYS A 4 11.89 13.66 9.65
CA LYS A 4 12.57 14.54 8.69
C LYS A 4 12.40 14.00 7.28
N PHE A 5 12.07 14.89 6.35
CA PHE A 5 11.87 14.58 4.94
C PHE A 5 13.17 14.83 4.16
N TRP A 6 13.64 13.80 3.44
CA TRP A 6 14.83 13.82 2.60
C TRP A 6 14.50 13.71 1.12
N GLY A 7 13.28 13.29 0.79
CA GLY A 7 12.72 13.24 -0.54
C GLY A 7 11.20 13.16 -0.48
N THR A 8 10.54 13.90 -1.35
CA THR A 8 9.09 14.15 -1.33
C THR A 8 8.43 13.97 -2.68
N ARG A 9 9.21 13.76 -3.76
CA ARG A 9 8.71 13.56 -5.13
C ARG A 9 8.33 12.13 -5.40
N GLY A 10 7.32 11.95 -6.28
CA GLY A 10 6.94 10.67 -6.83
C GLY A 10 7.58 10.38 -8.18
N SER A 11 7.54 9.13 -8.57
CA SER A 11 7.84 8.58 -9.89
C SER A 11 9.29 8.77 -10.37
N ILE A 12 9.84 9.97 -10.35
CA ILE A 12 11.18 10.29 -10.83
C ILE A 12 11.74 11.53 -10.11
N PRO A 13 13.06 11.60 -9.83
CA PRO A 13 13.66 12.81 -9.28
C PRO A 13 13.56 13.97 -10.27
N THR A 14 13.17 15.13 -9.78
CA THR A 14 12.96 16.36 -10.57
C THR A 14 13.75 17.55 -10.02
N PRO A 15 15.11 17.48 -10.00
CA PRO A 15 15.93 18.58 -9.52
C PRO A 15 15.87 19.76 -10.52
N GLY A 16 15.63 20.95 -10.04
CA GLY A 16 15.58 22.13 -10.91
C GLY A 16 15.17 23.41 -10.18
N PRO A 17 15.23 24.57 -10.85
CA PRO A 17 14.86 25.84 -10.23
C PRO A 17 13.37 25.93 -9.83
N GLN A 18 12.52 25.10 -10.41
CA GLN A 18 11.09 25.06 -10.16
C GLN A 18 10.70 24.15 -8.99
N THR A 19 11.66 23.40 -8.41
CA THR A 19 11.42 22.42 -7.35
C THR A 19 12.31 22.65 -6.11
N VAL A 20 12.84 23.86 -5.96
CA VAL A 20 13.82 24.19 -4.89
C VAL A 20 13.17 24.26 -3.51
N ARG A 21 11.93 24.70 -3.42
CA ARG A 21 11.22 24.89 -2.14
C ARG A 21 10.75 23.58 -1.53
N TYR A 22 10.19 22.69 -2.34
CA TYR A 22 9.66 21.41 -1.88
C TYR A 22 10.62 20.25 -2.10
N GLY A 23 11.64 20.43 -2.95
CA GLY A 23 12.66 19.46 -3.24
C GLY A 23 12.39 18.64 -4.51
N GLY A 24 13.43 18.03 -5.05
CA GLY A 24 13.41 17.22 -6.27
C GLY A 24 13.77 15.75 -6.06
N ASN A 25 14.09 15.32 -4.84
CA ASN A 25 14.39 13.93 -4.53
C ASN A 25 13.14 13.09 -4.33
N THR A 26 13.22 11.81 -4.70
CA THR A 26 12.13 10.86 -4.50
C THR A 26 12.10 10.31 -3.07
N SER A 27 11.01 9.65 -2.72
CA SER A 27 10.53 9.28 -1.39
C SER A 27 11.61 8.76 -0.44
N CYS A 28 11.89 9.53 0.62
CA CYS A 28 12.73 9.11 1.73
C CYS A 28 12.40 9.94 2.98
N VAL A 29 11.97 9.28 4.05
CA VAL A 29 11.68 9.94 5.32
C VAL A 29 12.45 9.27 6.45
N GLU A 30 13.13 10.06 7.26
CA GLU A 30 13.76 9.64 8.52
C GLU A 30 12.76 9.80 9.67
N LEU A 31 12.58 8.76 10.47
CA LEU A 31 11.85 8.81 11.71
C LEU A 31 12.77 8.33 12.85
N ARG A 32 12.89 9.14 13.89
CA ARG A 32 13.59 8.76 15.13
C ARG A 32 12.66 8.82 16.31
N THR A 33 12.67 7.78 17.08
CA THR A 33 12.02 7.74 18.40
C THR A 33 12.86 8.46 19.44
N ASP A 34 12.28 8.73 20.60
CA ASP A 34 12.97 9.49 21.67
C ASP A 34 14.12 8.70 22.31
N ASP A 35 14.10 7.37 22.22
CA ASP A 35 15.20 6.46 22.60
C ASP A 35 16.30 6.36 21.53
N GLY A 36 16.15 7.06 20.39
CA GLY A 36 17.12 7.10 19.30
C GLY A 36 16.97 6.00 18.25
N THR A 37 15.95 5.11 18.34
CA THR A 37 15.71 4.09 17.31
C THR A 37 15.45 4.76 15.96
N LEU A 38 16.24 4.38 14.94
CA LEU A 38 16.17 4.92 13.59
C LEU A 38 15.28 4.05 12.70
N PHE A 39 14.30 4.69 12.07
CA PHE A 39 13.54 4.16 10.94
C PHE A 39 13.78 5.04 9.71
N ILE A 40 13.91 4.39 8.56
CA ILE A 40 13.99 5.02 7.23
C ILE A 40 12.80 4.49 6.44
N LEU A 41 11.93 5.39 6.00
CA LEU A 41 10.74 5.07 5.23
C LEU A 41 11.05 5.33 3.76
N ASP A 42 11.16 4.27 3.00
CA ASP A 42 11.62 4.21 1.62
C ASP A 42 13.06 4.67 1.34
N CYS A 43 13.57 4.22 0.19
CA CYS A 43 14.95 4.36 -0.25
C CYS A 43 15.05 5.10 -1.60
N GLY A 44 14.22 6.12 -1.82
CA GLY A 44 14.32 6.99 -2.99
C GLY A 44 15.63 7.80 -3.00
N THR A 45 15.76 8.71 -3.95
CA THR A 45 17.04 9.47 -4.10
C THR A 45 17.41 10.32 -2.90
N GLY A 46 16.42 10.71 -2.07
CA GLY A 46 16.66 11.40 -0.80
C GLY A 46 17.54 10.61 0.19
N LEU A 47 17.58 9.28 0.07
CA LEU A 47 18.39 8.40 0.91
C LEU A 47 19.87 8.72 0.84
N ARG A 48 20.37 9.21 -0.30
CA ARG A 48 21.77 9.62 -0.45
C ARG A 48 22.15 10.75 0.52
N GLU A 49 21.32 11.76 0.63
CA GLU A 49 21.60 12.89 1.53
C GLU A 49 21.39 12.50 3.01
N LEU A 50 20.41 11.65 3.30
CA LEU A 50 20.26 11.04 4.64
C LEU A 50 21.54 10.25 4.98
N GLY A 51 22.05 9.41 4.07
CA GLY A 51 23.28 8.64 4.29
C GLY A 51 24.46 9.52 4.67
N ARG A 52 24.67 10.62 3.94
CA ARG A 52 25.71 11.61 4.24
C ARG A 52 25.53 12.29 5.60
N ALA A 53 24.30 12.51 6.02
CA ALA A 53 24.01 13.06 7.34
C ALA A 53 24.34 12.04 8.45
N LEU A 54 23.91 10.79 8.27
CA LEU A 54 24.18 9.69 9.20
C LEU A 54 25.68 9.42 9.38
N MET A 55 26.46 9.50 8.29
CA MET A 55 27.93 9.33 8.37
C MET A 55 28.65 10.38 9.20
N LYS A 56 28.01 11.48 9.56
CA LYS A 56 28.53 12.49 10.48
C LYS A 56 28.19 12.22 11.95
N GLU A 57 27.30 11.27 12.21
CA GLU A 57 26.89 10.85 13.56
C GLU A 57 27.87 9.82 14.14
N ALA A 58 27.63 9.43 15.40
CA ALA A 58 28.40 8.37 16.04
C ALA A 58 28.18 7.01 15.35
N GLN A 59 29.26 6.26 15.18
CA GLN A 59 29.26 4.92 14.61
C GLN A 59 29.31 3.85 15.71
N PRO A 60 28.80 2.63 15.52
CA PRO A 60 28.09 2.16 14.31
C PRO A 60 26.63 2.64 14.22
N ILE A 61 26.13 2.75 12.99
CA ILE A 61 24.74 3.06 12.71
C ILE A 61 23.92 1.77 12.74
N ILE A 62 22.82 1.78 13.50
CA ILE A 62 21.82 0.71 13.51
C ILE A 62 20.52 1.31 13.02
N GLY A 63 19.98 0.79 11.92
CA GLY A 63 18.79 1.35 11.30
C GLY A 63 17.79 0.29 10.81
N ASN A 64 16.53 0.69 10.75
CA ASN A 64 15.42 -0.11 10.27
C ASN A 64 14.84 0.57 9.03
N ILE A 65 14.91 -0.08 7.89
CA ILE A 65 14.35 0.43 6.63
C ILE A 65 12.99 -0.22 6.44
N LEU A 66 11.95 0.59 6.39
CA LEU A 66 10.58 0.16 6.06
C LEU A 66 10.33 0.53 4.60
N LEU A 67 10.51 -0.43 3.71
CA LEU A 67 10.34 -0.26 2.28
C LEU A 67 8.90 -0.58 1.89
N SER A 68 8.18 0.43 1.40
CA SER A 68 6.77 0.30 1.03
C SER A 68 6.59 -0.67 -0.14
N HIS A 69 7.37 -0.50 -1.19
CA HIS A 69 7.39 -1.35 -2.38
C HIS A 69 8.68 -1.13 -3.20
N THR A 70 8.79 -1.80 -4.36
CA THR A 70 10.05 -1.88 -5.09
C THR A 70 10.08 -1.08 -6.40
N HIS A 71 9.21 -0.09 -6.61
CA HIS A 71 9.37 0.85 -7.71
C HIS A 71 10.66 1.66 -7.54
N TRP A 72 11.19 2.16 -8.64
CA TRP A 72 12.53 2.79 -8.65
C TRP A 72 12.61 4.03 -7.77
N ASP A 73 11.60 4.85 -7.75
CA ASP A 73 11.54 6.06 -6.95
C ASP A 73 11.52 5.79 -5.43
N HIS A 74 11.27 4.54 -5.02
CA HIS A 74 11.35 4.08 -3.63
C HIS A 74 12.61 3.27 -3.32
N THR A 75 13.44 2.93 -4.32
CA THR A 75 14.59 2.02 -4.14
C THR A 75 15.89 2.52 -4.74
N GLN A 76 15.86 3.44 -5.71
CA GLN A 76 17.05 3.83 -6.49
C GLN A 76 18.15 4.51 -5.67
N GLY A 77 17.84 5.07 -4.50
CA GLY A 77 18.82 5.68 -3.61
C GLY A 77 19.66 4.67 -2.83
N PHE A 78 19.20 3.40 -2.74
CA PHE A 78 19.86 2.39 -1.93
C PHE A 78 21.31 2.13 -2.34
N ALA A 79 21.59 2.08 -3.64
CA ALA A 79 22.94 1.89 -4.17
C ALA A 79 23.91 3.07 -3.86
N PHE A 80 23.38 4.21 -3.44
CA PHE A 80 24.12 5.43 -3.09
C PHE A 80 24.03 5.79 -1.60
N PHE A 81 23.63 4.83 -0.78
CA PHE A 81 23.51 5.00 0.67
C PHE A 81 24.83 4.65 1.36
N ASP A 82 25.69 5.65 1.54
CA ASP A 82 27.06 5.49 2.09
C ASP A 82 27.13 4.55 3.32
N PRO A 83 26.19 4.58 4.29
CA PRO A 83 26.25 3.72 5.48
C PRO A 83 26.30 2.22 5.21
N VAL A 84 25.80 1.69 4.09
CA VAL A 84 25.81 0.25 3.79
C VAL A 84 27.20 -0.24 3.35
N PHE A 85 28.11 0.68 3.01
CA PHE A 85 29.50 0.37 2.65
C PHE A 85 30.46 0.43 3.85
N GLU A 86 29.96 0.78 5.03
CA GLU A 86 30.78 0.92 6.25
C GLU A 86 30.64 -0.29 7.15
N LYS A 87 31.79 -0.88 7.49
CA LYS A 87 31.87 -2.05 8.38
C LYS A 87 31.40 -1.71 9.79
N GLY A 88 30.55 -2.58 10.35
CA GLY A 88 30.00 -2.44 11.69
C GLY A 88 28.59 -1.86 11.72
N ASN A 89 28.17 -1.16 10.67
CA ASN A 89 26.79 -0.72 10.55
C ASN A 89 25.84 -1.91 10.35
N GLN A 90 24.58 -1.77 10.80
CA GLN A 90 23.58 -2.83 10.75
C GLN A 90 22.25 -2.26 10.26
N PHE A 91 21.67 -2.90 9.27
CA PHE A 91 20.35 -2.51 8.77
C PHE A 91 19.42 -3.72 8.66
N THR A 92 18.20 -3.56 9.15
CA THR A 92 17.11 -4.50 8.87
C THR A 92 16.16 -3.86 7.87
N ILE A 93 15.93 -4.52 6.73
CA ILE A 93 15.04 -4.03 5.68
C ILE A 93 13.76 -4.85 5.70
N PHE A 94 12.64 -4.20 6.01
CA PHE A 94 11.30 -4.77 6.03
C PHE A 94 10.57 -4.38 4.75
N ALA A 95 10.00 -5.31 4.04
CA ALA A 95 9.18 -5.07 2.85
C ALA A 95 8.18 -6.19 2.62
N ALA A 96 7.21 -5.97 1.74
CA ALA A 96 6.31 -7.02 1.30
C ALA A 96 7.09 -8.14 0.60
N SER A 97 6.69 -9.39 0.86
CA SER A 97 7.23 -10.53 0.12
C SER A 97 6.93 -10.36 -1.38
N GLY A 98 7.98 -10.35 -2.20
CA GLY A 98 7.85 -10.20 -3.65
C GLY A 98 7.00 -11.31 -4.29
N VAL A 99 6.30 -11.00 -5.38
CA VAL A 99 5.49 -11.98 -6.10
C VAL A 99 6.37 -12.97 -6.87
N ASP A 100 7.44 -12.49 -7.51
CA ASP A 100 8.33 -13.29 -8.37
C ASP A 100 9.74 -13.46 -7.83
N ARG A 101 10.19 -12.53 -6.98
CA ARG A 101 11.57 -12.45 -6.47
C ARG A 101 11.57 -12.06 -5.01
N ARG A 102 12.56 -12.53 -4.28
CA ARG A 102 12.84 -12.08 -2.93
C ARG A 102 13.32 -10.62 -2.96
N LEU A 103 13.08 -9.89 -1.88
CA LEU A 103 13.53 -8.51 -1.74
C LEU A 103 15.04 -8.35 -2.01
N SER A 104 15.86 -9.28 -1.48
CA SER A 104 17.30 -9.30 -1.73
C SER A 104 17.66 -9.45 -3.21
N GLU A 105 16.89 -10.22 -3.97
CA GLU A 105 17.10 -10.40 -5.41
C GLU A 105 16.72 -9.16 -6.21
N VAL A 106 15.69 -8.42 -5.75
CA VAL A 106 15.30 -7.14 -6.38
C VAL A 106 16.39 -6.10 -6.19
N LEU A 107 16.89 -5.92 -4.97
CA LEU A 107 17.97 -4.97 -4.70
C LEU A 107 19.28 -5.40 -5.36
N ALA A 108 19.62 -6.69 -5.38
CA ALA A 108 20.78 -7.21 -6.11
C ALA A 108 20.67 -6.92 -7.62
N GLY A 109 19.44 -7.02 -8.19
CA GLY A 109 19.22 -6.68 -9.60
C GLY A 109 19.44 -5.20 -9.93
N GLN A 110 19.15 -4.28 -9.00
CA GLN A 110 19.47 -2.85 -9.17
C GLN A 110 20.98 -2.57 -9.07
N MET A 111 21.71 -3.39 -8.32
CA MET A 111 23.15 -3.34 -8.14
C MET A 111 23.89 -4.34 -9.06
N ASP A 112 23.25 -4.78 -10.16
CA ASP A 112 23.93 -5.57 -11.17
C ASP A 112 25.06 -4.74 -11.83
N TYR A 113 26.21 -5.38 -12.05
CA TYR A 113 27.40 -4.71 -12.60
C TYR A 113 27.17 -4.03 -13.96
N LEU A 114 26.11 -4.40 -14.68
CA LEU A 114 25.70 -3.72 -15.91
C LEU A 114 25.16 -2.32 -15.67
N TYR A 115 24.65 -2.05 -14.47
CA TYR A 115 24.01 -0.79 -14.10
C TYR A 115 24.77 -0.05 -13.00
N PHE A 116 25.45 -0.78 -12.10
CA PHE A 116 26.16 -0.21 -10.97
C PHE A 116 27.50 -0.94 -10.73
N PRO A 117 28.59 -0.23 -10.40
CA PRO A 117 29.93 -0.83 -10.33
C PRO A 117 30.16 -1.78 -9.14
N LEU A 118 29.25 -1.81 -8.16
CA LEU A 118 29.33 -2.65 -6.97
C LEU A 118 28.08 -3.53 -6.88
N THR A 119 28.27 -4.80 -6.56
CA THR A 119 27.17 -5.75 -6.31
C THR A 119 26.71 -5.69 -4.85
N LEU A 120 25.56 -6.26 -4.55
CA LEU A 120 25.02 -6.34 -3.18
C LEU A 120 26.02 -7.04 -2.21
N ASP A 121 26.79 -8.01 -2.70
CA ASP A 121 27.78 -8.72 -1.89
C ASP A 121 29.02 -7.87 -1.54
N ALA A 122 29.19 -6.71 -2.16
CA ALA A 122 30.26 -5.77 -1.86
C ALA A 122 29.94 -4.85 -0.67
N LEU A 123 28.74 -4.93 -0.11
CA LEU A 123 28.34 -4.15 1.05
C LEU A 123 29.02 -4.68 2.32
N GLU A 124 29.58 -3.78 3.13
CA GLU A 124 30.32 -4.14 4.34
C GLU A 124 29.44 -4.12 5.61
N ALA A 125 28.29 -3.41 5.58
CA ALA A 125 27.31 -3.43 6.64
C ALA A 125 26.59 -4.79 6.74
N SER A 126 26.15 -5.15 7.93
CA SER A 126 25.25 -6.30 8.13
C SER A 126 23.84 -5.94 7.69
N ILE A 127 23.32 -6.60 6.65
CA ILE A 127 21.97 -6.35 6.14
C ILE A 127 21.11 -7.61 6.34
N VAL A 128 19.98 -7.44 7.05
CA VAL A 128 18.98 -8.47 7.26
C VAL A 128 17.73 -8.10 6.47
N PHE A 129 17.27 -8.98 5.60
CA PHE A 129 16.01 -8.82 4.88
C PHE A 129 14.90 -9.55 5.62
N ARG A 130 13.82 -8.84 5.93
CA ARG A 130 12.63 -9.38 6.57
C ARG A 130 11.40 -9.11 5.72
N GLU A 131 10.88 -10.16 5.14
CA GLU A 131 9.63 -10.10 4.40
C GLU A 131 8.45 -10.11 5.38
N VAL A 132 7.54 -9.15 5.20
CA VAL A 132 6.37 -8.94 6.06
C VAL A 132 5.09 -8.88 5.22
N SER A 133 3.97 -9.18 5.86
CA SER A 133 2.62 -9.08 5.27
C SER A 133 1.80 -8.01 6.01
N GLU A 134 0.47 -8.11 6.04
CA GLU A 134 -0.33 -7.35 7.00
C GLU A 134 -0.17 -7.95 8.39
N GLU A 135 0.64 -7.36 9.22
CA GLU A 135 0.96 -7.86 10.55
C GLU A 135 1.32 -6.74 11.52
N SER A 136 1.49 -7.09 12.79
CA SER A 136 2.08 -6.21 13.79
C SER A 136 3.31 -6.87 14.36
N PHE A 137 4.41 -6.13 14.41
CA PHE A 137 5.68 -6.59 15.00
C PHE A 137 6.35 -5.46 15.77
N ASN A 138 7.33 -5.80 16.58
CA ASN A 138 8.09 -4.82 17.36
C ASN A 138 9.54 -4.72 16.89
N VAL A 139 10.06 -3.49 16.95
CA VAL A 139 11.48 -3.19 16.83
C VAL A 139 11.87 -2.51 18.16
N GLY A 140 12.49 -3.26 19.07
CA GLY A 140 12.64 -2.82 20.46
C GLY A 140 11.25 -2.56 21.07
N ASP A 141 11.06 -1.38 21.64
CA ASP A 141 9.79 -0.96 22.26
C ASP A 141 8.82 -0.29 21.25
N VAL A 142 9.22 -0.18 19.99
CA VAL A 142 8.42 0.45 18.94
C VAL A 142 7.54 -0.60 18.25
N GLN A 143 6.22 -0.37 18.27
CA GLN A 143 5.28 -1.20 17.52
C GLN A 143 5.17 -0.70 16.09
N VAL A 144 5.31 -1.61 15.13
CA VAL A 144 5.06 -1.38 13.70
C VAL A 144 3.89 -2.24 13.28
N LYS A 145 2.85 -1.62 12.74
CA LYS A 145 1.73 -2.31 12.09
C LYS A 145 1.78 -2.04 10.60
N THR A 146 1.57 -3.08 9.80
CA THR A 146 1.58 -3.01 8.35
C THR A 146 0.18 -3.25 7.78
N ARG A 147 -0.05 -2.72 6.57
CA ARG A 147 -1.26 -2.93 5.79
C ARG A 147 -0.97 -2.84 4.30
N PHE A 148 -1.60 -3.72 3.49
CA PHE A 148 -1.55 -3.60 2.03
C PHE A 148 -2.33 -2.39 1.53
N LEU A 149 -1.68 -1.57 0.73
CA LEU A 149 -2.24 -0.41 0.04
C LEU A 149 -2.77 -0.81 -1.35
N ASN A 150 -3.62 0.03 -1.92
CA ASN A 150 -4.12 -0.16 -3.27
C ASN A 150 -3.17 0.49 -4.27
N HIS A 151 -2.23 -0.28 -4.77
CA HIS A 151 -1.26 0.17 -5.76
C HIS A 151 -1.06 -0.90 -6.84
N THR A 152 -0.27 -0.60 -7.87
CA THR A 152 -0.03 -1.46 -9.04
C THR A 152 0.78 -2.72 -8.72
N ILE A 153 1.56 -2.71 -7.62
CA ILE A 153 2.25 -3.89 -7.06
C ILE A 153 1.94 -4.01 -5.57
N LEU A 154 2.41 -5.09 -4.92
CA LEU A 154 2.27 -5.26 -3.46
C LEU A 154 2.99 -4.12 -2.75
N THR A 155 2.22 -3.26 -2.12
CA THR A 155 2.69 -2.06 -1.43
C THR A 155 2.20 -2.06 0.00
N LEU A 156 3.08 -1.76 0.95
CA LEU A 156 2.76 -1.68 2.38
C LEU A 156 2.69 -0.24 2.86
N GLY A 157 1.64 0.07 3.59
CA GLY A 157 1.61 1.19 4.52
C GLY A 157 2.11 0.75 5.89
N PHE A 158 2.74 1.64 6.61
CA PHE A 158 3.30 1.40 7.93
C PHE A 158 2.69 2.35 8.96
N ARG A 159 2.29 1.81 10.11
CA ARG A 159 1.95 2.62 11.29
C ARG A 159 2.95 2.31 12.40
N ILE A 160 3.67 3.33 12.82
CA ILE A 160 4.76 3.26 13.80
C ILE A 160 4.28 3.92 15.08
N THR A 161 4.31 3.21 16.18
CA THR A 161 3.83 3.69 17.49
C THR A 161 4.93 3.53 18.53
N ALA A 162 5.33 4.64 19.17
CA ALA A 162 6.28 4.68 20.27
C ALA A 162 5.95 5.83 21.23
N GLY A 163 6.13 5.64 22.53
CA GLY A 163 5.92 6.67 23.53
C GLY A 163 4.49 7.26 23.55
N GLY A 164 3.48 6.49 23.16
CA GLY A 164 2.08 6.94 23.04
C GLY A 164 1.78 7.80 21.81
N THR A 165 2.75 8.04 20.94
CA THR A 165 2.59 8.78 19.68
C THR A 165 2.61 7.82 18.50
N SER A 166 1.80 8.07 17.48
CA SER A 166 1.74 7.22 16.31
C SER A 166 1.82 8.00 14.99
N VAL A 167 2.63 7.47 14.06
CA VAL A 167 2.83 8.00 12.72
C VAL A 167 2.43 6.93 11.71
N ALA A 168 1.59 7.29 10.73
CA ALA A 168 1.30 6.43 9.60
C ALA A 168 2.04 6.94 8.36
N TYR A 169 2.67 6.02 7.62
CA TYR A 169 3.27 6.26 6.32
C TYR A 169 2.49 5.50 5.27
N ILE A 170 1.81 6.24 4.43
CA ILE A 170 1.02 5.76 3.31
C ILE A 170 1.74 6.25 2.06
N ALA A 171 2.57 5.38 1.51
CA ALA A 171 3.28 5.64 0.26
C ALA A 171 2.27 5.69 -0.91
N ASP A 172 2.48 4.93 -1.94
CA ASP A 172 1.62 4.91 -3.13
C ASP A 172 0.29 4.21 -2.84
N HIS A 173 -0.78 4.94 -2.99
CA HIS A 173 -2.12 4.47 -2.68
C HIS A 173 -3.18 5.12 -3.57
N GLU A 174 -4.01 4.33 -4.20
CA GLU A 174 -5.17 4.78 -4.96
C GLU A 174 -6.47 4.44 -4.20
N PRO A 175 -7.50 5.30 -4.21
CA PRO A 175 -8.81 4.96 -3.67
C PRO A 175 -9.31 3.62 -4.20
N PHE A 176 -9.85 2.76 -3.33
CA PHE A 176 -10.51 1.54 -3.79
C PHE A 176 -11.85 1.84 -4.45
N SER A 177 -12.54 2.87 -3.98
CA SER A 177 -13.84 3.29 -4.50
C SER A 177 -13.67 4.12 -5.76
N PRO A 178 -14.07 3.63 -6.94
CA PRO A 178 -13.85 4.33 -8.21
C PRO A 178 -14.66 5.62 -8.36
N ARG A 179 -15.67 5.86 -7.54
CA ARG A 179 -16.49 7.10 -7.55
C ARG A 179 -15.87 8.27 -6.82
N LEU A 180 -14.84 8.02 -6.01
CA LEU A 180 -14.22 9.09 -5.26
C LEU A 180 -13.33 9.93 -6.19
N TYR A 181 -13.50 11.25 -6.14
CA TYR A 181 -12.61 12.26 -6.76
C TYR A 181 -12.60 12.26 -8.29
N ARG A 182 -13.76 12.13 -8.91
CA ARG A 182 -13.92 12.24 -10.38
C ARG A 182 -14.26 13.65 -10.82
N ALA A 183 -13.92 13.95 -12.08
CA ALA A 183 -14.38 15.17 -12.73
C ALA A 183 -15.90 15.25 -12.70
N GLY A 184 -16.44 16.38 -12.22
CA GLY A 184 -17.88 16.63 -12.11
C GLY A 184 -18.56 16.09 -10.85
N VAL A 185 -17.84 15.39 -9.96
CA VAL A 185 -18.33 15.08 -8.62
C VAL A 185 -17.93 16.21 -7.67
N GLU A 186 -18.84 17.13 -7.44
CA GLU A 186 -18.64 18.18 -6.44
C GLU A 186 -18.82 17.57 -5.04
N ASN A 187 -17.76 17.66 -4.20
CA ASN A 187 -17.74 17.23 -2.80
C ASN A 187 -18.20 15.77 -2.57
N PRO A 188 -17.46 14.75 -3.05
CA PRO A 188 -17.76 13.37 -2.71
C PRO A 188 -17.76 13.20 -1.17
N SER A 189 -18.77 12.55 -0.64
CA SER A 189 -18.92 12.30 0.80
C SER A 189 -18.31 10.95 1.14
N LEU A 190 -17.73 10.82 2.34
CA LEU A 190 -17.33 9.52 2.89
C LEU A 190 -18.52 8.57 3.10
N SER A 191 -19.77 9.08 3.14
CA SER A 191 -20.97 8.25 3.07
C SER A 191 -21.05 7.47 1.74
N ASP A 192 -20.34 7.92 0.70
CA ASP A 192 -20.26 7.28 -0.60
C ASP A 192 -19.13 6.23 -0.66
N VAL A 193 -18.38 6.04 0.43
CA VAL A 193 -17.37 4.98 0.58
C VAL A 193 -18.08 3.63 0.66
N ILE A 194 -18.20 2.97 -0.49
CA ILE A 194 -18.88 1.69 -0.63
C ILE A 194 -17.89 0.55 -0.43
N HIS A 195 -16.61 0.75 -0.77
CA HIS A 195 -15.60 -0.28 -0.78
C HIS A 195 -15.01 -0.53 0.61
N ASP A 196 -14.91 -1.81 1.00
CA ASP A 196 -14.32 -2.21 2.28
C ASP A 196 -12.86 -1.81 2.41
N GLY A 197 -12.11 -1.80 1.31
CA GLY A 197 -10.71 -1.37 1.30
C GLY A 197 -10.53 0.05 1.84
N ASP A 198 -11.38 1.00 1.42
CA ASP A 198 -11.32 2.38 1.91
C ASP A 198 -11.75 2.46 3.39
N ARG A 199 -12.78 1.68 3.81
CA ARG A 199 -13.17 1.61 5.24
C ARG A 199 -12.04 1.09 6.11
N GLN A 200 -11.38 0.04 5.66
CA GLN A 200 -10.23 -0.52 6.36
C GLN A 200 -9.02 0.41 6.33
N HIS A 201 -8.83 1.20 5.26
CA HIS A 201 -7.79 2.23 5.19
C HIS A 201 -8.03 3.31 6.25
N ILE A 202 -9.27 3.80 6.37
CA ILE A 202 -9.67 4.72 7.45
C ILE A 202 -9.42 4.10 8.82
N ALA A 203 -9.81 2.83 9.03
CA ALA A 203 -9.56 2.13 10.29
C ALA A 203 -8.07 2.00 10.62
N PHE A 204 -7.21 1.77 9.63
CA PHE A 204 -5.75 1.73 9.81
C PHE A 204 -5.17 3.08 10.26
N LEU A 205 -5.73 4.18 9.75
CA LEU A 205 -5.34 5.54 10.13
C LEU A 205 -5.95 6.01 11.45
N THR A 206 -7.00 5.33 11.95
CA THR A 206 -7.75 5.80 13.13
C THR A 206 -6.85 5.92 14.36
N GLY A 207 -6.87 7.10 14.99
CA GLY A 207 -6.07 7.41 16.18
C GLY A 207 -4.58 7.66 15.88
N THR A 208 -4.21 7.90 14.63
CA THR A 208 -2.85 8.33 14.25
C THR A 208 -2.66 9.83 14.52
N ASP A 209 -1.54 10.21 15.11
CA ASP A 209 -1.24 11.63 15.39
C ASP A 209 -0.81 12.36 14.11
N LEU A 210 -0.02 11.72 13.26
CA LEU A 210 0.47 12.26 12.01
C LEU A 210 0.40 11.19 10.92
N ALA A 211 -0.26 11.51 9.80
CA ALA A 211 -0.25 10.68 8.60
C ALA A 211 0.58 11.35 7.50
N ILE A 212 1.54 10.64 6.93
CA ILE A 212 2.26 10.99 5.71
C ILE A 212 1.57 10.19 4.60
N HIS A 213 0.96 10.87 3.63
CA HIS A 213 0.07 10.21 2.67
C HIS A 213 0.35 10.68 1.25
N ASP A 214 0.38 9.73 0.31
CA ASP A 214 0.36 10.00 -1.13
C ASP A 214 -0.79 10.95 -1.47
N ALA A 215 -0.46 12.01 -2.19
CA ALA A 215 -1.40 13.00 -2.68
C ALA A 215 -0.89 13.59 -3.99
N GLN A 216 -0.58 12.71 -4.93
CA GLN A 216 0.10 13.07 -6.17
C GLN A 216 -0.73 14.00 -7.04
N TYR A 217 -2.07 13.87 -7.03
CA TYR A 217 -2.98 14.56 -7.94
C TYR A 217 -3.98 15.46 -7.21
N VAL A 218 -4.54 16.42 -7.95
CA VAL A 218 -5.84 17.01 -7.59
C VAL A 218 -6.97 16.23 -8.26
N GLY A 219 -8.21 16.34 -7.74
CA GLY A 219 -9.35 15.60 -8.27
C GLY A 219 -9.60 15.78 -9.77
N ALA A 220 -9.31 16.98 -10.30
CA ALA A 220 -9.42 17.26 -11.73
C ALA A 220 -8.44 16.46 -12.59
N GLU A 221 -7.21 16.23 -12.11
CA GLU A 221 -6.17 15.43 -12.79
C GLU A 221 -6.46 13.94 -12.65
N TYR A 222 -6.92 13.53 -11.47
CA TYR A 222 -7.13 12.13 -11.11
C TYR A 222 -8.08 11.42 -12.05
N SER A 223 -9.08 12.13 -12.62
CA SER A 223 -10.02 11.56 -13.59
C SER A 223 -9.35 10.93 -14.82
N ASN A 224 -8.16 11.41 -15.20
CA ASN A 224 -7.36 10.90 -16.30
C ASN A 224 -6.20 10.01 -15.85
N LYS A 225 -6.00 9.85 -14.54
CA LYS A 225 -4.90 9.11 -13.92
C LYS A 225 -5.39 7.88 -13.14
N HIS A 226 -6.62 7.46 -13.40
CA HIS A 226 -7.22 6.27 -12.79
C HIS A 226 -6.38 5.02 -13.10
N SER A 227 -6.19 4.13 -12.13
CA SER A 227 -5.36 2.92 -12.22
C SER A 227 -3.84 3.19 -12.30
N TRP A 228 -3.40 4.42 -12.00
CA TRP A 228 -1.98 4.73 -11.87
C TRP A 228 -1.44 4.42 -10.48
N GLY A 229 -2.33 4.17 -9.51
CA GLY A 229 -1.96 3.71 -8.18
C GLY A 229 -1.72 4.84 -7.16
N HIS A 230 -2.21 6.07 -7.42
CA HIS A 230 -2.00 7.24 -6.56
C HIS A 230 -3.29 7.95 -6.18
N SER A 231 -3.23 8.74 -5.12
CA SER A 231 -4.37 9.47 -4.56
C SER A 231 -4.49 10.89 -5.08
N ALA A 232 -5.75 11.35 -5.14
CA ALA A 232 -6.04 12.78 -5.16
C ALA A 232 -5.91 13.36 -3.75
N VAL A 233 -5.50 14.64 -3.65
CA VAL A 233 -5.36 15.37 -2.38
C VAL A 233 -6.66 15.37 -1.58
N GLU A 234 -7.80 15.48 -2.25
CA GLU A 234 -9.12 15.47 -1.62
C GLU A 234 -9.39 14.15 -0.90
N TYR A 235 -8.99 13.02 -1.49
CA TYR A 235 -9.12 11.70 -0.86
C TYR A 235 -8.27 11.59 0.40
N ALA A 236 -6.99 11.98 0.32
CA ALA A 236 -6.09 11.93 1.45
C ALA A 236 -6.63 12.75 2.64
N ILE A 237 -7.24 13.93 2.37
CA ILE A 237 -7.86 14.77 3.39
C ILE A 237 -9.07 14.10 3.99
N ASP A 238 -9.97 13.58 3.17
CA ASP A 238 -11.25 13.01 3.63
C ASP A 238 -11.03 11.76 4.49
N VAL A 239 -10.12 10.87 4.09
CA VAL A 239 -9.79 9.68 4.90
C VAL A 239 -9.06 10.05 6.19
N ALA A 240 -8.17 11.05 6.17
CA ALA A 240 -7.51 11.56 7.37
C ALA A 240 -8.50 12.18 8.36
N MET A 241 -9.46 12.97 7.85
CA MET A 241 -10.55 13.53 8.67
C MET A 241 -11.44 12.46 9.27
N ALA A 242 -11.87 11.48 8.47
CA ALA A 242 -12.70 10.37 8.95
C ALA A 242 -12.01 9.52 10.01
N ALA A 243 -10.69 9.34 9.87
CA ALA A 243 -9.86 8.63 10.84
C ALA A 243 -9.51 9.45 12.09
N GLY A 244 -9.83 10.75 12.13
CA GLY A 244 -9.48 11.64 13.23
C GLY A 244 -7.98 11.92 13.36
N VAL A 245 -7.26 11.87 12.25
CA VAL A 245 -5.83 12.24 12.17
C VAL A 245 -5.67 13.72 12.54
N LYS A 246 -4.64 14.06 13.30
CA LYS A 246 -4.40 15.46 13.73
C LYS A 246 -3.63 16.27 12.70
N GLN A 247 -2.62 15.66 12.08
CA GLN A 247 -1.77 16.27 11.05
C GLN A 247 -1.66 15.34 9.84
N LEU A 248 -1.92 15.88 8.66
CA LEU A 248 -1.76 15.21 7.37
C LEU A 248 -0.63 15.87 6.61
N ILE A 249 0.38 15.09 6.26
CA ILE A 249 1.49 15.52 5.41
C ILE A 249 1.27 14.93 4.02
N LEU A 250 1.04 15.80 3.05
CA LEU A 250 0.91 15.43 1.64
C LEU A 250 2.30 15.20 1.06
N THR A 251 2.51 14.06 0.43
CA THR A 251 3.80 13.67 -0.16
C THR A 251 3.60 13.02 -1.52
N HIS A 252 4.70 12.59 -2.13
CA HIS A 252 4.72 11.97 -3.44
C HIS A 252 4.25 12.94 -4.54
N HIS A 253 4.77 14.20 -4.48
CA HIS A 253 4.39 15.25 -5.42
C HIS A 253 4.68 14.84 -6.87
N ASP A 254 3.74 15.10 -7.77
CA ASP A 254 3.87 14.78 -9.20
C ASP A 254 5.12 15.46 -9.80
N PRO A 255 5.89 14.77 -10.66
CA PRO A 255 7.05 15.36 -11.33
C PRO A 255 6.75 16.63 -12.12
N ASP A 256 5.54 16.78 -12.63
CA ASP A 256 5.11 17.93 -13.42
C ASP A 256 4.63 19.11 -12.56
N HIS A 257 4.48 18.94 -11.25
CA HIS A 257 4.09 19.99 -10.31
C HIS A 257 5.30 20.79 -9.85
N ASP A 258 5.33 22.07 -10.18
CA ASP A 258 6.33 23.00 -9.67
C ASP A 258 6.03 23.42 -8.21
N ASP A 259 6.92 24.20 -7.63
CA ASP A 259 6.79 24.67 -6.24
C ASP A 259 5.53 25.51 -6.00
N ASP A 260 5.07 26.28 -6.99
CA ASP A 260 3.87 27.11 -6.86
C ASP A 260 2.61 26.24 -6.91
N PHE A 261 2.63 25.18 -7.71
CA PHE A 261 1.54 24.20 -7.74
C PHE A 261 1.43 23.42 -6.41
N VAL A 262 2.54 22.97 -5.85
CA VAL A 262 2.55 22.25 -4.55
C VAL A 262 2.06 23.17 -3.42
N GLU A 263 2.43 24.45 -3.41
CA GLU A 263 1.90 25.43 -2.47
C GLU A 263 0.39 25.63 -2.63
N ALA A 264 -0.09 25.70 -3.87
CA ALA A 264 -1.52 25.83 -4.15
C ALA A 264 -2.30 24.55 -3.74
N LEU A 265 -1.70 23.36 -3.90
CA LEU A 265 -2.25 22.09 -3.48
C LEU A 265 -2.40 22.03 -1.95
N GLU A 266 -1.40 22.48 -1.19
CA GLU A 266 -1.50 22.62 0.28
C GLU A 266 -2.64 23.58 0.67
N ALA A 267 -2.68 24.76 0.06
CA ALA A 267 -3.72 25.76 0.34
C ALA A 267 -5.13 25.22 0.02
N HIS A 268 -5.27 24.46 -1.09
CA HIS A 268 -6.51 23.78 -1.47
C HIS A 268 -6.91 22.77 -0.38
N GLY A 269 -5.99 21.96 0.07
CA GLY A 269 -6.22 20.95 1.12
C GLY A 269 -6.65 21.59 2.45
N GLN A 270 -5.98 22.66 2.87
CA GLN A 270 -6.33 23.41 4.08
C GLN A 270 -7.73 24.06 3.95
N ALA A 271 -8.08 24.58 2.76
CA ALA A 271 -9.37 25.16 2.51
C ALA A 271 -10.49 24.11 2.58
N ARG A 272 -10.26 22.91 2.01
CA ARG A 272 -11.19 21.78 2.09
C ARG A 272 -11.43 21.34 3.53
N ALA A 273 -10.38 21.14 4.31
CA ALA A 273 -10.51 20.74 5.72
C ALA A 273 -11.34 21.76 6.52
N ARG A 274 -11.05 23.06 6.34
CA ARG A 274 -11.83 24.14 6.98
C ARG A 274 -13.28 24.17 6.54
N ALA A 275 -13.56 24.03 5.24
CA ALA A 275 -14.92 24.03 4.68
C ALA A 275 -15.78 22.89 5.24
N LEU A 276 -15.15 21.74 5.55
CA LEU A 276 -15.78 20.58 6.19
C LEU A 276 -15.80 20.63 7.74
N GLY A 277 -15.40 21.78 8.32
CA GLY A 277 -15.43 22.00 9.77
C GLY A 277 -14.38 21.22 10.57
N SER A 278 -13.30 20.78 9.91
CA SER A 278 -12.22 20.01 10.55
C SER A 278 -11.08 20.89 11.06
N ASN A 279 -10.45 20.46 12.14
CA ASN A 279 -9.21 21.01 12.67
C ASN A 279 -7.96 20.29 12.14
N LEU A 280 -8.09 19.44 11.13
CA LEU A 280 -6.98 18.74 10.49
C LEU A 280 -5.96 19.76 9.98
N GLN A 281 -4.70 19.61 10.41
CA GLN A 281 -3.60 20.38 9.86
C GLN A 281 -3.11 19.69 8.59
N VAL A 282 -3.16 20.38 7.47
CA VAL A 282 -2.69 19.86 6.16
C VAL A 282 -1.44 20.62 5.78
N ILE A 283 -0.36 19.90 5.45
CA ILE A 283 0.96 20.47 5.13
C ILE A 283 1.51 19.67 3.94
N ALA A 284 2.07 20.33 2.94
CA ALA A 284 2.83 19.68 1.88
C ALA A 284 4.26 19.39 2.36
N ALA A 285 4.74 18.17 2.16
CA ALA A 285 6.08 17.77 2.52
C ALA A 285 7.12 18.54 1.70
N ALA A 286 8.18 19.02 2.37
CA ALA A 286 9.33 19.65 1.72
C ALA A 286 10.62 18.98 2.20
N GLU A 287 11.62 18.88 1.32
CA GLU A 287 12.95 18.39 1.70
C GLU A 287 13.55 19.28 2.80
N GLY A 288 14.13 18.64 3.81
CA GLY A 288 14.67 19.31 4.98
C GLY A 288 13.66 19.68 6.07
N MET A 289 12.35 19.55 5.80
CA MET A 289 11.30 19.77 6.79
C MET A 289 11.46 18.79 7.96
N GLU A 290 11.36 19.30 9.18
CA GLU A 290 11.40 18.51 10.41
C GLU A 290 10.13 18.72 11.23
N ILE A 291 9.55 17.62 11.72
CA ILE A 291 8.39 17.62 12.60
C ILE A 291 8.76 16.89 13.89
N ASN A 292 8.49 17.53 15.03
CA ASN A 292 8.67 16.94 16.35
C ASN A 292 7.30 16.69 16.96
N LEU A 293 6.95 15.43 17.16
CA LEU A 293 5.72 15.04 17.84
C LEU A 293 5.99 14.94 19.34
N PRO A 294 5.11 15.49 20.19
CA PRO A 294 5.28 15.44 21.63
C PRO A 294 5.20 14.00 22.15
N GLU A 295 5.98 13.71 23.17
CA GLU A 295 5.85 12.50 23.97
C GLU A 295 4.54 12.57 24.76
N ILE A 296 3.65 11.60 24.54
CA ILE A 296 2.44 11.42 25.35
C ILE A 296 2.74 10.27 26.30
N ALA A 297 2.50 10.43 27.60
CA ALA A 297 2.70 9.37 28.58
C ALA A 297 1.88 8.12 28.18
N TYR A 298 2.56 7.11 27.67
CA TYR A 298 1.97 5.87 27.16
C TYR A 298 1.67 4.91 28.31
N GLN A 299 0.44 4.42 28.35
CA GLN A 299 0.10 3.21 29.09
C GLN A 299 -0.12 2.07 28.06
N PRO A 300 0.79 1.07 28.00
CA PRO A 300 0.61 -0.04 27.07
C PRO A 300 -0.68 -0.80 27.40
N PRO A 301 -1.46 -1.22 26.40
CA PRO A 301 -2.51 -2.20 26.63
C PRO A 301 -1.86 -3.48 27.16
N LYS A 302 -2.44 -4.02 28.23
CA LYS A 302 -1.93 -5.24 28.86
C LYS A 302 -1.99 -6.40 27.86
N ASP A 303 -0.81 -6.98 27.66
CA ASP A 303 -0.57 -8.30 27.06
C ASP A 303 -1.34 -8.65 25.77
N VAL A 304 -0.75 -8.34 24.62
CA VAL A 304 -1.04 -9.06 23.38
C VAL A 304 0.13 -10.03 23.14
N THR A 305 -0.07 -11.27 23.51
CA THR A 305 0.87 -12.36 23.20
C THR A 305 0.83 -12.60 21.69
N LEU A 306 1.94 -12.29 21.01
CA LEU A 306 2.13 -12.60 19.59
C LEU A 306 2.10 -14.14 19.43
N GLN A 307 1.13 -14.65 18.67
CA GLN A 307 1.19 -16.02 18.18
C GLN A 307 1.99 -16.07 16.88
N PRO A 308 2.79 -17.12 16.66
CA PRO A 308 3.55 -17.29 15.43
C PRO A 308 2.61 -17.45 14.23
N ILE A 309 3.01 -16.87 13.10
CA ILE A 309 2.36 -17.00 11.80
C ILE A 309 2.10 -18.48 11.51
N VAL A 310 0.83 -18.85 11.38
CA VAL A 310 0.41 -20.17 10.93
C VAL A 310 0.91 -20.36 9.49
N ALA A 311 1.59 -21.48 9.26
CA ALA A 311 2.08 -21.87 7.94
C ALA A 311 0.93 -21.85 6.92
N ARG A 312 1.22 -21.34 5.71
CA ARG A 312 0.32 -21.33 4.54
C ARG A 312 -0.48 -22.62 4.43
N PRO A 313 -1.79 -22.57 4.08
CA PRO A 313 -2.46 -23.76 3.57
C PRO A 313 -1.67 -24.29 2.36
N GLU A 314 -1.47 -25.60 2.29
CA GLU A 314 -0.52 -26.24 1.37
C GLU A 314 -0.76 -25.95 -0.13
N ARG A 315 -1.92 -25.41 -0.53
CA ARG A 315 -2.23 -24.83 -1.86
C ARG A 315 -3.54 -24.05 -1.78
N ALA A 316 -3.50 -22.75 -1.90
CA ALA A 316 -4.73 -21.96 -2.04
C ALA A 316 -5.46 -22.35 -3.35
N ARG A 317 -6.78 -22.50 -3.27
CA ARG A 317 -7.66 -22.87 -4.39
C ARG A 317 -8.33 -21.64 -4.96
N ILE A 318 -8.14 -21.40 -6.25
CA ILE A 318 -8.69 -20.25 -6.96
C ILE A 318 -9.70 -20.76 -7.97
N LEU A 319 -10.97 -20.37 -7.82
CA LEU A 319 -12.00 -20.66 -8.83
C LEU A 319 -11.98 -19.57 -9.90
N VAL A 320 -11.76 -19.97 -11.14
CA VAL A 320 -11.81 -19.13 -12.34
C VAL A 320 -13.11 -19.45 -13.09
N ALA A 321 -14.01 -18.48 -13.12
CA ALA A 321 -15.30 -18.58 -13.79
C ALA A 321 -15.29 -17.66 -15.01
N ASP A 322 -15.16 -18.22 -16.20
CA ASP A 322 -15.09 -17.51 -17.48
C ASP A 322 -15.52 -18.46 -18.61
N ASP A 323 -16.41 -18.03 -19.50
CA ASP A 323 -16.90 -18.83 -20.61
C ASP A 323 -15.93 -18.87 -21.81
N GLU A 324 -14.85 -18.08 -21.76
CA GLU A 324 -13.81 -18.06 -22.79
C GLU A 324 -12.61 -18.94 -22.37
N PRO A 325 -12.39 -20.12 -22.99
CA PRO A 325 -11.31 -21.04 -22.63
C PRO A 325 -9.91 -20.42 -22.76
N GLY A 326 -9.74 -19.44 -23.65
CA GLY A 326 -8.50 -18.69 -23.84
C GLY A 326 -8.13 -17.87 -22.59
N MET A 327 -9.14 -17.28 -21.93
CA MET A 327 -8.95 -16.49 -20.71
C MET A 327 -8.63 -17.37 -19.51
N VAL A 328 -9.35 -18.48 -19.34
CA VAL A 328 -9.02 -19.48 -18.30
C VAL A 328 -7.56 -19.94 -18.46
N ARG A 329 -7.15 -20.26 -19.68
CA ARG A 329 -5.77 -20.66 -19.98
C ARG A 329 -4.76 -19.56 -19.69
N PHE A 330 -5.06 -18.31 -20.00
CA PHE A 330 -4.22 -17.16 -19.66
C PHE A 330 -4.02 -17.06 -18.15
N ILE A 331 -5.09 -17.12 -17.36
CA ILE A 331 -5.04 -17.05 -15.90
C ILE A 331 -4.22 -18.21 -15.32
N GLN A 332 -4.42 -19.45 -15.82
CA GLN A 332 -3.63 -20.61 -15.42
C GLN A 332 -2.13 -20.38 -15.64
N VAL A 333 -1.74 -19.90 -16.82
CA VAL A 333 -0.34 -19.63 -17.15
C VAL A 333 0.22 -18.49 -16.29
N ALA A 334 -0.57 -17.42 -16.10
CA ALA A 334 -0.16 -16.28 -15.29
C ALA A 334 0.10 -16.66 -13.81
N LEU A 335 -0.73 -17.56 -13.26
CA LEU A 335 -0.65 -17.98 -11.85
C LEU A 335 0.16 -19.27 -11.62
N ALA A 336 0.67 -19.91 -12.68
CA ALA A 336 1.32 -21.23 -12.61
C ALA A 336 2.54 -21.26 -11.66
N LYS A 337 3.26 -20.15 -11.53
CA LYS A 337 4.47 -20.06 -10.69
C LYS A 337 4.17 -19.94 -9.19
N ASP A 338 2.94 -19.56 -8.83
CA ASP A 338 2.56 -19.31 -7.43
C ASP A 338 2.08 -20.57 -6.70
N GLY A 339 1.92 -21.70 -7.42
CA GLY A 339 1.58 -22.98 -6.86
C GLY A 339 0.10 -23.12 -6.43
N TYR A 340 -0.78 -22.24 -6.87
CA TYR A 340 -2.22 -22.31 -6.61
C TYR A 340 -2.87 -23.49 -7.36
N GLU A 341 -3.92 -24.04 -6.76
CA GLU A 341 -4.82 -24.97 -7.44
C GLU A 341 -5.91 -24.17 -8.16
N ILE A 342 -5.97 -24.30 -9.49
CA ILE A 342 -6.97 -23.58 -10.30
C ILE A 342 -8.15 -24.50 -10.55
N LEU A 343 -9.32 -24.08 -10.07
CA LEU A 343 -10.62 -24.67 -10.34
C LEU A 343 -11.28 -23.89 -11.47
N GLU A 344 -12.02 -24.54 -12.32
CA GLU A 344 -12.63 -23.93 -13.52
C GLU A 344 -14.15 -24.06 -13.49
N ALA A 345 -14.84 -23.03 -13.96
CA ALA A 345 -16.27 -23.04 -14.29
C ALA A 345 -16.50 -22.21 -15.56
N LYS A 346 -17.36 -22.67 -16.44
CA LYS A 346 -17.61 -22.06 -17.76
C LYS A 346 -18.91 -21.24 -17.84
N ASP A 347 -19.64 -21.15 -16.74
CA ASP A 347 -20.88 -20.38 -16.61
C ASP A 347 -21.27 -20.20 -15.15
N GLY A 348 -22.28 -19.35 -14.91
CA GLY A 348 -22.66 -18.99 -13.55
C GLY A 348 -23.27 -20.11 -12.73
N GLU A 349 -23.97 -21.08 -13.34
CA GLU A 349 -24.55 -22.23 -12.61
C GLU A 349 -23.43 -23.17 -12.17
N GLU A 350 -22.53 -23.53 -13.07
CA GLU A 350 -21.35 -24.34 -12.75
C GLU A 350 -20.45 -23.65 -11.70
N THR A 351 -20.35 -22.31 -11.74
CA THR A 351 -19.58 -21.54 -10.73
C THR A 351 -20.12 -21.78 -9.32
N ILE A 352 -21.45 -21.71 -9.13
CA ILE A 352 -22.05 -21.98 -7.82
C ILE A 352 -21.80 -23.44 -7.37
N GLU A 353 -21.99 -24.40 -8.29
CA GLU A 353 -21.80 -25.83 -8.00
C GLU A 353 -20.35 -26.13 -7.59
N VAL A 354 -19.36 -25.63 -8.37
CA VAL A 354 -17.94 -25.81 -8.09
C VAL A 354 -17.55 -25.11 -6.79
N ALA A 355 -18.01 -23.87 -6.57
CA ALA A 355 -17.72 -23.13 -5.35
C ALA A 355 -18.21 -23.91 -4.11
N GLN A 356 -19.44 -24.42 -4.11
CA GLN A 356 -19.99 -25.16 -2.98
C GLN A 356 -19.28 -26.50 -2.73
N ARG A 357 -18.89 -27.21 -3.78
CA ARG A 357 -18.20 -28.50 -3.70
C ARG A 357 -16.74 -28.36 -3.26
N GLU A 358 -16.02 -27.42 -3.87
CA GLU A 358 -14.58 -27.32 -3.77
C GLU A 358 -14.09 -26.28 -2.73
N ARG A 359 -14.97 -25.36 -2.28
CA ARG A 359 -14.64 -24.34 -1.27
C ARG A 359 -13.37 -23.54 -1.62
N PRO A 360 -13.37 -22.75 -2.69
CA PRO A 360 -12.21 -21.95 -3.10
C PRO A 360 -11.89 -20.86 -2.08
N ASP A 361 -10.61 -20.48 -2.00
CA ASP A 361 -10.10 -19.41 -1.17
C ASP A 361 -10.24 -18.03 -1.85
N LEU A 362 -10.42 -18.02 -3.17
CA LEU A 362 -10.67 -16.83 -3.99
C LEU A 362 -11.43 -17.19 -5.26
N ILE A 363 -12.31 -16.29 -5.72
CA ILE A 363 -13.08 -16.46 -6.95
C ILE A 363 -12.75 -15.32 -7.91
N LEU A 364 -12.19 -15.65 -9.08
CA LEU A 364 -12.08 -14.75 -10.24
C LEU A 364 -13.30 -14.99 -11.13
N LEU A 365 -14.13 -13.98 -11.33
CA LEU A 365 -15.46 -14.12 -11.87
C LEU A 365 -15.68 -13.19 -13.06
N ASP A 366 -15.87 -13.75 -14.25
CA ASP A 366 -16.27 -12.93 -15.40
C ASP A 366 -17.71 -12.41 -15.24
N VAL A 367 -17.92 -11.18 -15.70
CA VAL A 367 -19.23 -10.53 -15.67
C VAL A 367 -20.19 -11.14 -16.69
N MET A 368 -19.68 -11.42 -17.91
CA MET A 368 -20.51 -11.81 -19.05
C MET A 368 -20.45 -13.31 -19.31
N MET A 369 -21.19 -14.08 -18.55
CA MET A 369 -21.28 -15.53 -18.73
C MET A 369 -22.70 -15.97 -19.15
N PRO A 370 -22.82 -17.08 -19.86
CA PRO A 370 -24.13 -17.66 -20.21
C PRO A 370 -24.87 -18.19 -18.96
N ARG A 371 -26.20 -18.31 -19.08
CA ARG A 371 -27.14 -18.83 -18.08
C ARG A 371 -27.31 -17.93 -16.87
N MET A 372 -26.22 -17.49 -16.24
CA MET A 372 -26.22 -16.61 -15.08
C MET A 372 -24.96 -15.72 -15.17
N ASN A 373 -25.17 -14.41 -15.14
CA ASN A 373 -24.04 -13.46 -15.19
C ASN A 373 -23.28 -13.38 -13.84
N GLY A 374 -22.07 -12.79 -13.87
CA GLY A 374 -21.22 -12.71 -12.69
C GLY A 374 -21.83 -11.96 -11.51
N TYR A 375 -22.66 -10.96 -11.75
CA TYR A 375 -23.36 -10.23 -10.67
C TYR A 375 -24.37 -11.11 -9.94
N GLU A 376 -25.14 -11.90 -10.68
CA GLU A 376 -26.10 -12.85 -10.12
C GLU A 376 -25.38 -13.95 -9.33
N VAL A 377 -24.22 -14.42 -9.83
CA VAL A 377 -23.35 -15.38 -9.11
C VAL A 377 -22.87 -14.77 -7.79
N ALA A 378 -22.28 -13.56 -7.81
CA ALA A 378 -21.81 -12.89 -6.62
C ALA A 378 -22.90 -12.71 -5.57
N GLN A 379 -24.09 -12.23 -5.98
CA GLN A 379 -25.23 -12.07 -5.11
C GLN A 379 -25.69 -13.40 -4.47
N ARG A 380 -25.69 -14.49 -5.22
CA ARG A 380 -26.06 -15.82 -4.70
C ARG A 380 -25.04 -16.34 -3.71
N LEU A 381 -23.75 -16.22 -4.03
CA LEU A 381 -22.66 -16.65 -3.14
C LEU A 381 -22.70 -15.86 -1.82
N ARG A 382 -22.90 -14.55 -1.84
CA ARG A 382 -22.97 -13.72 -0.62
C ARG A 382 -24.15 -14.04 0.30
N ARG A 383 -25.19 -14.70 -0.19
CA ARG A 383 -26.28 -15.22 0.65
C ARG A 383 -25.93 -16.51 1.40
N LEU A 384 -24.85 -17.18 1.02
CA LEU A 384 -24.38 -18.40 1.65
C LEU A 384 -23.36 -18.04 2.75
N PRO A 385 -23.56 -18.45 4.02
CA PRO A 385 -22.69 -18.07 5.12
C PRO A 385 -21.21 -18.39 4.87
N GLU A 386 -20.92 -19.50 4.21
CA GLU A 386 -19.60 -19.98 3.91
C GLU A 386 -18.82 -19.18 2.86
N PHE A 387 -19.48 -18.25 2.15
CA PHE A 387 -18.85 -17.41 1.13
C PHE A 387 -18.89 -15.92 1.48
N GLN A 388 -19.34 -15.56 2.69
CA GLN A 388 -19.41 -14.16 3.09
C GLN A 388 -18.04 -13.48 3.08
N ASP A 389 -16.99 -14.21 3.49
CA ASP A 389 -15.62 -13.70 3.61
C ASP A 389 -14.72 -14.12 2.44
N VAL A 390 -15.14 -15.02 1.55
CA VAL A 390 -14.36 -15.44 0.39
C VAL A 390 -14.24 -14.29 -0.61
N PRO A 391 -13.02 -13.86 -0.98
CA PRO A 391 -12.85 -12.77 -1.96
C PRO A 391 -13.43 -13.13 -3.32
N ILE A 392 -14.29 -12.25 -3.85
CA ILE A 392 -14.82 -12.33 -5.22
C ILE A 392 -14.26 -11.14 -5.98
N VAL A 393 -13.46 -11.41 -7.00
CA VAL A 393 -12.84 -10.42 -7.87
C VAL A 393 -13.44 -10.53 -9.26
N MET A 394 -14.11 -9.47 -9.71
CA MET A 394 -14.64 -9.41 -11.07
C MET A 394 -13.52 -9.23 -12.09
N PHE A 395 -13.59 -9.97 -13.19
CA PHE A 395 -12.60 -9.96 -14.26
C PHE A 395 -13.29 -9.70 -15.60
N SER A 396 -13.37 -8.44 -16.06
CA SER A 396 -14.26 -8.05 -17.16
C SER A 396 -13.61 -7.16 -18.23
N ALA A 397 -14.03 -7.32 -19.48
CA ALA A 397 -13.63 -6.44 -20.59
C ALA A 397 -14.38 -5.10 -20.60
N ARG A 398 -15.51 -5.01 -19.94
CA ARG A 398 -16.30 -3.77 -19.79
C ARG A 398 -16.40 -3.46 -18.31
N VAL A 399 -15.80 -2.35 -17.93
CA VAL A 399 -15.82 -1.85 -16.55
C VAL A 399 -16.33 -0.42 -16.62
N SER A 400 -17.67 -0.26 -16.77
CA SER A 400 -18.27 1.06 -16.56
C SER A 400 -18.32 1.33 -15.07
N GLU A 401 -18.40 2.60 -14.73
CA GLU A 401 -18.49 3.03 -13.32
C GLU A 401 -19.72 2.49 -12.63
N GLU A 402 -20.83 2.47 -13.33
CA GLU A 402 -22.10 1.95 -12.84
C GLU A 402 -21.99 0.45 -12.55
N ASP A 403 -21.28 -0.31 -13.42
CA ASP A 403 -21.04 -1.73 -13.25
C ASP A 403 -20.18 -2.02 -12.00
N ILE A 404 -19.12 -1.24 -11.79
CA ILE A 404 -18.22 -1.39 -10.62
C ILE A 404 -18.99 -1.14 -9.32
N VAL A 405 -19.76 -0.06 -9.28
CA VAL A 405 -20.54 0.30 -8.09
C VAL A 405 -21.58 -0.76 -7.80
N HIS A 406 -22.32 -1.17 -8.83
CA HIS A 406 -23.31 -2.22 -8.71
C HIS A 406 -22.70 -3.53 -8.15
N GLY A 407 -21.53 -3.92 -8.64
CA GLY A 407 -20.84 -5.10 -8.12
C GLY A 407 -20.44 -4.98 -6.65
N PHE A 408 -19.92 -3.82 -6.24
CA PHE A 408 -19.59 -3.60 -4.81
C PHE A 408 -20.83 -3.62 -3.90
N GLU A 409 -21.97 -3.09 -4.35
CA GLU A 409 -23.25 -3.21 -3.64
C GLU A 409 -23.70 -4.67 -3.49
N LEU A 410 -23.32 -5.54 -4.43
CA LEU A 410 -23.57 -6.98 -4.39
C LEU A 410 -22.50 -7.78 -3.60
N GLY A 411 -21.50 -7.11 -3.04
CA GLY A 411 -20.48 -7.72 -2.21
C GLY A 411 -19.24 -8.23 -2.98
N VAL A 412 -19.00 -7.77 -4.21
CA VAL A 412 -17.73 -7.99 -4.92
C VAL A 412 -16.61 -7.23 -4.21
N ASN A 413 -15.43 -7.82 -4.12
CA ASN A 413 -14.30 -7.27 -3.38
C ASN A 413 -13.35 -6.44 -4.26
N ASP A 414 -13.26 -6.73 -5.54
CA ASP A 414 -12.35 -6.01 -6.47
C ASP A 414 -12.76 -6.20 -7.92
N TYR A 415 -12.21 -5.36 -8.80
CA TYR A 415 -12.35 -5.45 -10.26
C TYR A 415 -11.00 -5.44 -10.94
N ILE A 416 -10.85 -6.30 -11.93
CA ILE A 416 -9.69 -6.34 -12.83
C ILE A 416 -10.19 -6.19 -14.27
N GLY A 417 -9.78 -5.12 -14.93
CA GLY A 417 -10.12 -4.88 -16.34
C GLY A 417 -9.34 -5.78 -17.29
N LYS A 418 -9.99 -6.37 -18.28
CA LYS A 418 -9.37 -7.06 -19.43
C LYS A 418 -9.01 -6.05 -20.53
N PRO A 419 -7.80 -6.09 -21.15
CA PRO A 419 -6.68 -7.01 -20.90
C PRO A 419 -5.87 -6.59 -19.65
N VAL A 420 -5.31 -7.56 -18.93
CA VAL A 420 -4.49 -7.34 -17.75
C VAL A 420 -3.08 -7.91 -17.93
N ALA A 421 -2.07 -7.21 -17.42
CA ALA A 421 -0.72 -7.76 -17.35
C ALA A 421 -0.67 -8.93 -16.35
N PRO A 422 0.05 -10.04 -16.65
CA PRO A 422 0.18 -11.17 -15.74
C PRO A 422 0.69 -10.80 -14.34
N SER A 423 1.61 -9.83 -14.24
CA SER A 423 2.15 -9.34 -12.98
C SER A 423 1.08 -8.64 -12.12
N LEU A 424 0.23 -7.83 -12.73
CA LEU A 424 -0.87 -7.15 -12.03
C LEU A 424 -1.92 -8.17 -11.53
N LEU A 425 -2.29 -9.15 -12.36
CA LEU A 425 -3.20 -10.22 -11.95
C LEU A 425 -2.66 -10.97 -10.73
N ARG A 426 -1.38 -11.37 -10.76
CA ARG A 426 -0.72 -12.07 -9.66
C ARG A 426 -0.68 -11.24 -8.37
N SER A 427 -0.35 -9.96 -8.49
CA SER A 427 -0.32 -9.02 -7.36
C SER A 427 -1.70 -8.89 -6.71
N ARG A 428 -2.77 -8.73 -7.50
CA ARG A 428 -4.15 -8.62 -7.00
C ARG A 428 -4.63 -9.92 -6.33
N VAL A 429 -4.41 -11.07 -6.96
CA VAL A 429 -4.75 -12.38 -6.41
C VAL A 429 -4.03 -12.60 -5.07
N ARG A 430 -2.73 -12.35 -5.01
CA ARG A 430 -1.92 -12.55 -3.81
C ARG A 430 -2.38 -11.64 -2.66
N ARG A 431 -2.65 -10.36 -2.96
CA ARG A 431 -3.17 -9.41 -1.96
C ARG A 431 -4.45 -9.94 -1.31
N TRP A 432 -5.41 -10.40 -2.12
CA TRP A 432 -6.69 -10.87 -1.61
C TRP A 432 -6.59 -12.17 -0.81
N LEU A 433 -5.72 -13.09 -1.21
CA LEU A 433 -5.48 -14.32 -0.44
C LEU A 433 -4.82 -14.02 0.92
N LEU A 434 -3.85 -13.09 0.97
CA LEU A 434 -3.20 -12.68 2.21
C LEU A 434 -4.16 -11.93 3.16
N SER A 435 -5.07 -11.11 2.62
CA SER A 435 -6.05 -10.36 3.42
C SER A 435 -7.20 -11.23 3.92
N SER A 436 -7.54 -12.33 3.26
CA SER A 436 -8.61 -13.26 3.67
C SER A 436 -8.19 -14.13 4.85
N ASP A 437 -6.94 -14.56 4.90
CA ASP A 437 -6.41 -15.37 6.01
C ASP A 437 -6.53 -14.64 7.35
N GLN A 438 -6.33 -13.32 7.38
CA GLN A 438 -6.45 -12.50 8.58
C GLN A 438 -7.89 -12.29 9.04
N ARG A 439 -8.84 -12.16 8.13
CA ARG A 439 -10.28 -12.02 8.47
C ARG A 439 -10.85 -13.28 9.10
N ALA A 440 -10.44 -14.45 8.62
CA ALA A 440 -10.82 -15.73 9.20
C ALA A 440 -10.32 -15.89 10.65
N GLU A 441 -9.13 -15.36 10.96
CA GLU A 441 -8.58 -15.37 12.31
C GLU A 441 -9.27 -14.39 13.26
N GLU A 442 -9.67 -13.21 12.78
CA GLU A 442 -10.39 -12.20 13.59
C GLU A 442 -11.84 -12.62 13.87
N SER A 443 -12.54 -13.23 12.91
CA SER A 443 -13.91 -13.74 13.09
C SER A 443 -13.97 -14.98 13.97
N GLY A 444 -12.96 -15.83 13.98
CA GLY A 444 -12.83 -16.98 14.89
C GLY A 444 -12.62 -16.61 16.36
N ARG A 445 -12.21 -15.38 16.68
CA ARG A 445 -11.98 -14.89 18.05
C ARG A 445 -13.21 -14.29 18.73
N VAL A 446 -14.28 -13.99 17.99
CA VAL A 446 -15.52 -13.42 18.55
C VAL A 446 -16.52 -14.52 18.98
N GLY A 447 -16.25 -15.77 18.67
CA GLY A 447 -17.13 -16.93 18.92
C GLY A 447 -16.65 -17.95 19.97
N SER A 448 -15.62 -17.63 20.77
CA SER A 448 -15.12 -18.51 21.83
C SER A 448 -15.10 -17.84 23.20
#